data_733ebadd41091a94f205aff46fc8f02d
#
_entry.id   733ebadd41091a94f205aff46fc8f02d
#
_cell.length_a   1.000
_cell.length_b   1.000
_cell.length_c   1.000
_cell.angle_alpha   90.00
_cell.angle_beta   90.00
_cell.angle_gamma   90.00
#
_symmetry.space_group_name_H-M   'P 1'
#
loop_
_entity.id
_entity.type
_entity.pdbx_description
1 polymer ?
#
loop_
_entity_poly.entity_id
_entity_poly.type
_entity_poly.pdbx_seq_one_letter_code
_entity_poly.pdbx_strand_id
1 'polypeptide(L)'
;FGMAEGLVNYTRLDDSDEHIYLTQGHPMSPADEVRVVDREGHPVAGGDVGALMTRGPYTIRGYFQSPEHNAVAFDAEGFYRSGDLVRQQDDGYIVVVGRIKDQINRGGEKIAAEEVENLLMAHPAVTQAALVSVPDEAMGEKSCAYIVTHDATLKGVVLRKFLRGLGLAEYKLPDRFEHIDTLPMTAVGKVDKNRLRRRVAEQLTVTE
;
A
#
# COMPACT_ATOMS: atom_id res chain seq x y z
N PHE A 1 -1.19 6.18 12.76
CA PHE A 1 -0.19 5.27 12.18
C PHE A 1 0.90 4.94 13.19
N GLY A 2 1.33 3.68 13.23
CA GLY A 2 2.41 3.28 14.11
C GLY A 2 3.01 1.94 13.69
N MET A 3 4.28 1.75 14.01
CA MET A 3 5.00 0.50 13.77
C MET A 3 5.84 0.12 14.99
N ALA A 4 6.01 -1.18 15.20
CA ALA A 4 6.79 -1.72 16.31
C ALA A 4 8.28 -1.30 16.24
N GLU A 5 8.75 -1.01 15.04
CA GLU A 5 10.11 -0.56 14.77
C GLU A 5 10.40 0.87 15.20
N GLY A 6 9.37 1.65 15.58
CA GLY A 6 9.61 2.85 16.37
C GLY A 6 9.12 4.20 15.86
N LEU A 7 8.15 4.25 14.97
CA LEU A 7 7.44 5.51 14.70
C LEU A 7 5.99 5.40 15.16
N VAL A 8 5.51 6.42 15.88
CA VAL A 8 4.11 6.56 16.28
C VAL A 8 3.62 7.96 15.90
N ASN A 9 2.62 8.01 15.05
CA ASN A 9 1.97 9.25 14.64
C ASN A 9 0.55 9.30 15.17
N TYR A 10 0.16 10.49 15.60
CA TYR A 10 -1.22 10.80 16.01
C TYR A 10 -1.63 12.15 15.44
N THR A 11 -2.92 12.30 15.20
CA THR A 11 -3.59 13.60 15.10
C THR A 11 -3.70 14.22 16.48
N ARG A 12 -3.87 15.54 16.56
CA ARG A 12 -4.00 16.28 17.81
C ARG A 12 -5.47 16.59 18.07
N LEU A 13 -5.80 16.91 19.32
CA LEU A 13 -7.19 17.18 19.74
C LEU A 13 -7.76 18.48 19.12
N ASP A 14 -6.88 19.36 18.72
CA ASP A 14 -7.19 20.68 18.10
C ASP A 14 -6.95 20.69 16.59
N ASP A 15 -6.67 19.53 15.99
CA ASP A 15 -6.53 19.39 14.54
C ASP A 15 -7.86 19.64 13.82
N SER A 16 -7.77 20.10 12.59
CA SER A 16 -8.93 20.21 11.69
C SER A 16 -9.51 18.82 11.35
N ASP A 17 -10.78 18.79 10.99
CA ASP A 17 -11.43 17.57 10.49
C ASP A 17 -10.66 16.94 9.31
N GLU A 18 -10.06 17.78 8.46
CA GLU A 18 -9.23 17.31 7.34
C GLU A 18 -8.02 16.51 7.82
N HIS A 19 -7.27 17.02 8.80
CA HIS A 19 -6.14 16.26 9.37
C HIS A 19 -6.60 14.99 10.08
N ILE A 20 -7.70 15.06 10.85
CA ILE A 20 -8.21 13.92 11.62
C ILE A 20 -8.66 12.78 10.70
N TYR A 21 -9.36 13.08 9.62
CA TYR A 21 -9.97 12.05 8.76
C TYR A 21 -9.14 11.66 7.55
N LEU A 22 -8.26 12.56 7.05
CA LEU A 22 -7.55 12.36 5.78
C LEU A 22 -6.05 12.13 5.95
N THR A 23 -5.51 12.16 7.19
CA THR A 23 -4.09 11.90 7.44
C THR A 23 -3.89 10.82 8.50
N GLN A 24 -2.68 10.32 8.61
CA GLN A 24 -2.24 9.43 9.69
C GLN A 24 -1.49 10.19 10.79
N GLY A 25 -1.71 11.49 10.90
CA GLY A 25 -1.10 12.36 11.89
C GLY A 25 0.37 12.70 11.60
N HIS A 26 1.03 13.23 12.60
CA HIS A 26 2.47 13.53 12.56
C HIS A 26 3.18 12.91 13.77
N PRO A 27 4.53 12.81 13.80
CA PRO A 27 5.27 12.15 14.87
C PRO A 27 4.87 12.64 16.26
N MET A 28 4.68 11.71 17.18
CA MET A 28 4.34 12.01 18.57
C MET A 28 5.53 12.62 19.31
N SER A 29 6.73 12.15 19.04
CA SER A 29 7.96 12.66 19.63
C SER A 29 8.58 13.74 18.73
N PRO A 30 8.94 14.91 19.26
CA PRO A 30 9.68 15.93 18.51
C PRO A 30 11.11 15.51 18.15
N ALA A 31 11.60 14.40 18.71
CA ALA A 31 12.89 13.82 18.41
C ALA A 31 12.84 12.73 17.32
N ASP A 32 11.65 12.42 16.80
CA ASP A 32 11.53 11.54 15.65
C ASP A 32 11.83 12.30 14.36
N GLU A 33 12.72 11.74 13.57
CA GLU A 33 13.06 12.25 12.26
C GLU A 33 12.35 11.41 11.19
N VAL A 34 11.67 12.09 10.28
CA VAL A 34 10.99 11.48 9.14
C VAL A 34 11.62 11.97 7.86
N ARG A 35 11.91 11.05 6.94
CA ARG A 35 12.32 11.32 5.57
C ARG A 35 11.38 10.62 4.61
N VAL A 36 10.99 11.31 3.55
CA VAL A 36 10.27 10.74 2.42
C VAL A 36 11.19 10.83 1.22
N VAL A 37 11.58 9.67 0.68
CA VAL A 37 12.64 9.58 -0.32
C VAL A 37 12.20 8.86 -1.59
N ASP A 38 12.85 9.17 -2.70
CA ASP A 38 12.73 8.43 -3.97
C ASP A 38 13.47 7.07 -3.90
N ARG A 39 13.60 6.39 -5.05
CA ARG A 39 14.28 5.10 -5.14
C ARG A 39 15.79 5.19 -4.97
N GLU A 40 16.35 6.31 -5.32
CA GLU A 40 17.76 6.64 -5.21
C GLU A 40 18.13 7.08 -3.80
N GLY A 41 17.14 7.33 -2.93
CA GLY A 41 17.29 7.76 -1.55
C GLY A 41 17.36 9.29 -1.37
N HIS A 42 17.04 10.05 -2.41
CA HIS A 42 16.97 11.52 -2.33
C HIS A 42 15.60 11.95 -1.78
N PRO A 43 15.54 13.01 -0.96
CA PRO A 43 14.29 13.58 -0.50
C PRO A 43 13.39 13.97 -1.68
N VAL A 44 12.11 13.61 -1.61
CA VAL A 44 11.11 14.06 -2.59
C VAL A 44 10.60 15.47 -2.23
N ALA A 45 10.01 16.16 -3.21
CA ALA A 45 9.36 17.46 -2.95
C ALA A 45 8.14 17.30 -2.00
N GLY A 46 7.79 18.34 -1.28
CA GLY A 46 6.63 18.36 -0.39
C GLY A 46 5.35 18.00 -1.17
N GLY A 47 4.56 17.08 -0.63
CA GLY A 47 3.36 16.58 -1.26
C GLY A 47 3.55 15.46 -2.29
N ASP A 48 4.78 15.12 -2.68
CA ASP A 48 5.05 13.98 -3.54
C ASP A 48 5.08 12.65 -2.74
N VAL A 49 4.85 11.55 -3.44
CA VAL A 49 4.87 10.21 -2.86
C VAL A 49 6.29 9.66 -2.85
N GLY A 50 6.75 9.21 -1.69
CA GLY A 50 8.04 8.54 -1.55
C GLY A 50 8.04 7.46 -0.47
N ALA A 51 9.18 6.80 -0.33
CA ALA A 51 9.39 5.78 0.69
C ALA A 51 9.60 6.43 2.07
N LEU A 52 8.85 5.97 3.07
CA LEU A 52 8.99 6.43 4.44
C LEU A 52 10.23 5.84 5.09
N MET A 53 11.09 6.70 5.58
CA MET A 53 12.20 6.37 6.46
C MET A 53 12.09 7.14 7.78
N THR A 54 12.45 6.50 8.89
CA THR A 54 12.36 7.13 10.21
C THR A 54 13.55 6.80 11.07
N ARG A 55 13.91 7.75 11.93
CA ARG A 55 14.90 7.59 12.98
C ARG A 55 14.46 8.39 14.21
N GLY A 56 14.62 7.82 15.40
CA GLY A 56 14.27 8.51 16.63
C GLY A 56 14.54 7.67 17.87
N PRO A 57 14.18 8.18 19.06
CA PRO A 57 14.45 7.50 20.32
C PRO A 57 13.74 6.15 20.46
N TYR A 58 12.66 5.92 19.72
CA TYR A 58 11.89 4.68 19.71
C TYR A 58 12.28 3.73 18.57
N THR A 59 13.10 4.19 17.61
CA THR A 59 13.53 3.34 16.49
C THR A 59 14.43 2.23 17.02
N ILE A 60 14.08 0.97 16.69
CA ILE A 60 14.90 -0.20 17.04
C ILE A 60 16.28 -0.07 16.41
N ARG A 61 17.28 -0.66 17.05
CA ARG A 61 18.67 -0.68 16.54
C ARG A 61 18.94 -1.81 15.58
N GLY A 62 18.00 -2.70 15.41
CA GLY A 62 18.06 -3.86 14.52
C GLY A 62 17.21 -5.02 15.03
N TYR A 63 16.95 -5.95 14.14
CA TYR A 63 16.29 -7.22 14.45
C TYR A 63 17.31 -8.21 15.04
N PHE A 64 16.87 -8.94 16.05
CA PHE A 64 17.71 -9.90 16.77
C PHE A 64 18.18 -11.02 15.83
N GLN A 65 19.49 -11.29 15.82
CA GLN A 65 20.13 -12.34 15.02
C GLN A 65 19.79 -12.32 13.51
N SER A 66 19.57 -11.14 12.93
CA SER A 66 19.19 -10.96 11.54
C SER A 66 20.11 -9.99 10.78
N PRO A 67 21.41 -10.27 10.67
CA PRO A 67 22.36 -9.32 10.09
C PRO A 67 22.06 -8.96 8.63
N GLU A 68 21.65 -9.93 7.81
CA GLU A 68 21.31 -9.72 6.40
C GLU A 68 20.08 -8.81 6.26
N HIS A 69 19.05 -9.04 7.09
CA HIS A 69 17.86 -8.21 7.10
C HIS A 69 18.18 -6.79 7.60
N ASN A 70 18.98 -6.67 8.65
CA ASN A 70 19.39 -5.37 9.19
C ASN A 70 20.18 -4.54 8.17
N ALA A 71 21.01 -5.16 7.35
CA ALA A 71 21.79 -4.47 6.31
C ALA A 71 20.91 -3.77 5.25
N VAL A 72 19.69 -4.25 5.03
CA VAL A 72 18.74 -3.65 4.08
C VAL A 72 17.65 -2.82 4.76
N ALA A 73 17.36 -3.12 6.03
CA ALA A 73 16.31 -2.43 6.79
C ALA A 73 16.74 -1.05 7.29
N PHE A 74 18.05 -0.82 7.44
CA PHE A 74 18.59 0.45 7.92
C PHE A 74 19.57 1.02 6.90
N ASP A 75 19.66 2.34 6.84
CA ASP A 75 20.74 3.01 6.10
C ASP A 75 21.96 3.27 6.99
N ALA A 76 23.00 3.85 6.40
CA ALA A 76 24.25 4.18 7.11
C ALA A 76 24.08 5.24 8.20
N GLU A 77 23.02 6.05 8.13
CA GLU A 77 22.70 7.08 9.12
C GLU A 77 21.77 6.55 10.23
N GLY A 78 21.36 5.28 10.17
CA GLY A 78 20.48 4.63 11.13
C GLY A 78 18.98 4.88 10.92
N PHE A 79 18.58 5.38 9.73
CA PHE A 79 17.18 5.46 9.38
C PHE A 79 16.63 4.07 9.04
N TYR A 80 15.50 3.75 9.65
CA TYR A 80 14.75 2.54 9.35
C TYR A 80 13.89 2.73 8.09
N ARG A 81 13.96 1.80 7.17
CA ARG A 81 13.14 1.75 5.94
C ARG A 81 11.84 1.01 6.23
N SER A 82 10.72 1.73 6.42
CA SER A 82 9.45 1.11 6.81
C SER A 82 8.84 0.21 5.72
N GLY A 83 9.20 0.46 4.47
CA GLY A 83 8.58 -0.17 3.31
C GLY A 83 7.20 0.40 2.97
N ASP A 84 6.77 1.46 3.66
CA ASP A 84 5.55 2.17 3.35
C ASP A 84 5.82 3.32 2.36
N LEU A 85 4.84 3.58 1.51
CA LEU A 85 4.81 4.75 0.65
C LEU A 85 3.90 5.79 1.29
N VAL A 86 4.42 7.00 1.43
CA VAL A 86 3.69 8.09 2.06
C VAL A 86 3.81 9.36 1.23
N ARG A 87 2.88 10.28 1.48
CA ARG A 87 2.97 11.69 1.09
C ARG A 87 3.06 12.51 2.38
N GLN A 88 4.06 13.36 2.49
CA GLN A 88 4.19 14.28 3.61
C GLN A 88 3.68 15.65 3.21
N GLN A 89 2.80 16.22 4.01
CA GLN A 89 2.30 17.59 3.86
C GLN A 89 3.34 18.58 4.41
N ASP A 90 3.23 19.85 4.00
CA ASP A 90 4.18 20.90 4.41
C ASP A 90 4.20 21.14 5.93
N ASP A 91 3.13 20.84 6.62
CA ASP A 91 2.97 20.92 8.07
C ASP A 91 3.41 19.66 8.84
N GLY A 92 3.95 18.67 8.11
CA GLY A 92 4.52 17.45 8.66
C GLY A 92 3.55 16.27 8.83
N TYR A 93 2.25 16.45 8.53
CA TYR A 93 1.31 15.34 8.51
C TYR A 93 1.62 14.37 7.38
N ILE A 94 1.40 13.09 7.61
CA ILE A 94 1.62 12.07 6.58
C ILE A 94 0.31 11.41 6.15
N VAL A 95 0.25 11.08 4.87
CA VAL A 95 -0.81 10.26 4.27
C VAL A 95 -0.14 8.98 3.75
N VAL A 96 -0.49 7.83 4.32
CA VAL A 96 -0.03 6.54 3.83
C VAL A 96 -0.79 6.20 2.55
N VAL A 97 -0.06 5.97 1.47
CA VAL A 97 -0.64 5.67 0.14
C VAL A 97 -0.46 4.21 -0.27
N GLY A 98 0.27 3.43 0.52
CA GLY A 98 0.43 1.99 0.31
C GLY A 98 1.79 1.46 0.75
N ARG A 99 2.16 0.28 0.24
CA ARG A 99 3.45 -0.36 0.54
C ARG A 99 4.26 -0.59 -0.73
N ILE A 100 5.57 -0.42 -0.64
CA ILE A 100 6.51 -0.64 -1.76
C ILE A 100 6.34 -2.04 -2.35
N LYS A 101 6.26 -3.07 -1.51
CA LYS A 101 6.10 -4.48 -1.91
C LYS A 101 4.74 -4.82 -2.54
N ASP A 102 3.74 -3.99 -2.33
CA ASP A 102 2.39 -4.16 -2.87
C ASP A 102 2.10 -3.20 -4.03
N GLN A 103 3.10 -2.42 -4.44
CA GLN A 103 3.05 -1.60 -5.64
C GLN A 103 3.17 -2.50 -6.88
N ILE A 104 2.26 -2.33 -7.83
CA ILE A 104 2.24 -3.08 -9.09
C ILE A 104 2.92 -2.21 -10.16
N ASN A 105 3.86 -2.79 -10.91
CA ASN A 105 4.60 -2.10 -11.96
C ASN A 105 4.07 -2.49 -13.34
N ARG A 106 2.99 -1.85 -13.77
CA ARG A 106 2.29 -2.14 -15.01
C ARG A 106 2.87 -1.33 -16.17
N GLY A 107 3.75 -1.92 -16.97
CA GLY A 107 4.35 -1.25 -18.13
C GLY A 107 5.15 0.01 -17.78
N GLY A 108 5.77 0.05 -16.59
CA GLY A 108 6.47 1.24 -16.10
C GLY A 108 5.63 2.14 -15.18
N GLU A 109 4.30 2.11 -15.32
CA GLU A 109 3.38 2.83 -14.44
C GLU A 109 3.26 2.14 -13.07
N LYS A 110 3.20 2.94 -12.01
CA LYS A 110 3.12 2.46 -10.63
C LYS A 110 1.70 2.54 -10.11
N ILE A 111 1.15 1.40 -9.67
CA ILE A 111 -0.18 1.29 -9.10
C ILE A 111 -0.05 0.96 -7.62
N ALA A 112 -0.50 1.85 -6.76
CA ALA A 112 -0.64 1.57 -5.33
C ALA A 112 -1.87 0.68 -5.13
N ALA A 113 -1.67 -0.56 -4.68
CA ALA A 113 -2.78 -1.51 -4.56
C ALA A 113 -3.87 -1.00 -3.61
N GLU A 114 -3.49 -0.39 -2.50
CA GLU A 114 -4.39 0.12 -1.48
C GLU A 114 -5.32 1.23 -1.99
N GLU A 115 -4.84 2.11 -2.88
CA GLU A 115 -5.67 3.14 -3.52
C GLU A 115 -6.83 2.51 -4.27
N VAL A 116 -6.56 1.48 -5.05
CA VAL A 116 -7.59 0.79 -5.86
C VAL A 116 -8.51 -0.04 -4.97
N GLU A 117 -7.98 -0.69 -3.93
CA GLU A 117 -8.74 -1.47 -2.96
C GLU A 117 -9.76 -0.59 -2.21
N ASN A 118 -9.33 0.58 -1.75
CA ASN A 118 -10.19 1.54 -1.05
C ASN A 118 -11.33 2.04 -1.95
N LEU A 119 -11.03 2.35 -3.21
CA LEU A 119 -12.05 2.74 -4.18
C LEU A 119 -13.03 1.60 -4.50
N LEU A 120 -12.54 0.36 -4.60
CA LEU A 120 -13.41 -0.81 -4.80
C LEU A 120 -14.34 -1.05 -3.62
N MET A 121 -13.86 -0.88 -2.38
CA MET A 121 -14.66 -1.02 -1.17
C MET A 121 -15.71 0.09 -0.99
N ALA A 122 -15.60 1.21 -1.71
CA ALA A 122 -16.65 2.22 -1.77
C ALA A 122 -17.87 1.78 -2.59
N HIS A 123 -17.79 0.68 -3.37
CA HIS A 123 -18.92 0.14 -4.09
C HIS A 123 -19.89 -0.60 -3.15
N PRO A 124 -21.22 -0.29 -3.17
CA PRO A 124 -22.16 -0.82 -2.18
C PRO A 124 -22.23 -2.36 -2.08
N ALA A 125 -21.95 -3.06 -3.18
CA ALA A 125 -21.99 -4.52 -3.20
C ALA A 125 -20.65 -5.19 -2.86
N VAL A 126 -19.57 -4.44 -2.67
CA VAL A 126 -18.25 -4.99 -2.32
C VAL A 126 -18.05 -4.94 -0.81
N THR A 127 -17.72 -6.07 -0.21
CA THR A 127 -17.45 -6.17 1.23
C THR A 127 -15.96 -6.17 1.54
N GLN A 128 -15.15 -6.79 0.66
CA GLN A 128 -13.69 -6.76 0.74
C GLN A 128 -13.10 -6.76 -0.66
N ALA A 129 -11.94 -6.14 -0.80
CA ALA A 129 -11.16 -6.15 -2.03
C ALA A 129 -9.67 -6.32 -1.72
N ALA A 130 -8.96 -7.02 -2.61
CA ALA A 130 -7.50 -7.11 -2.58
C ALA A 130 -6.95 -7.06 -4.00
N LEU A 131 -6.00 -6.18 -4.25
CA LEU A 131 -5.33 -6.05 -5.54
C LEU A 131 -3.93 -6.64 -5.47
N VAL A 132 -3.61 -7.51 -6.42
CA VAL A 132 -2.30 -8.16 -6.52
C VAL A 132 -1.72 -8.04 -7.91
N SER A 133 -0.39 -8.07 -8.00
CA SER A 133 0.30 -8.18 -9.28
C SER A 133 0.19 -9.59 -9.84
N VAL A 134 0.19 -9.66 -11.16
CA VAL A 134 0.21 -10.87 -11.97
C VAL A 134 1.31 -10.70 -13.02
N PRO A 135 2.23 -11.66 -13.19
CA PRO A 135 3.23 -11.59 -14.25
C PRO A 135 2.57 -11.47 -15.63
N ASP A 136 3.13 -10.63 -16.50
CA ASP A 136 2.69 -10.43 -17.88
C ASP A 136 3.88 -10.15 -18.78
N GLU A 137 3.98 -10.84 -19.92
CA GLU A 137 5.13 -10.74 -20.84
C GLU A 137 5.29 -9.35 -21.47
N ALA A 138 4.19 -8.68 -21.76
CA ALA A 138 4.22 -7.38 -22.44
C ALA A 138 4.37 -6.20 -21.46
N MET A 139 3.72 -6.28 -20.30
CA MET A 139 3.65 -5.19 -19.32
C MET A 139 4.55 -5.40 -18.11
N GLY A 140 5.29 -6.53 -18.04
CA GLY A 140 6.00 -6.96 -16.85
C GLY A 140 5.04 -7.46 -15.78
N GLU A 141 4.13 -6.60 -15.35
CA GLU A 141 3.03 -6.96 -14.45
C GLU A 141 1.70 -6.40 -14.95
N LYS A 142 0.63 -7.14 -14.69
CA LYS A 142 -0.77 -6.73 -14.71
C LYS A 142 -1.37 -6.79 -13.32
N SER A 143 -2.59 -6.31 -13.17
CA SER A 143 -3.29 -6.30 -11.90
C SER A 143 -4.51 -7.22 -11.89
N CYS A 144 -4.70 -7.95 -10.77
CA CYS A 144 -5.87 -8.75 -10.50
C CYS A 144 -6.52 -8.31 -9.20
N ALA A 145 -7.79 -7.89 -9.27
CA ALA A 145 -8.61 -7.56 -8.11
C ALA A 145 -9.42 -8.78 -7.67
N TYR A 146 -9.18 -9.26 -6.46
CA TYR A 146 -10.03 -10.23 -5.79
C TYR A 146 -11.14 -9.49 -5.04
N ILE A 147 -12.38 -9.89 -5.29
CA ILE A 147 -13.58 -9.24 -4.77
C ILE A 147 -14.38 -10.21 -3.92
N VAL A 148 -14.67 -9.82 -2.69
CA VAL A 148 -15.71 -10.45 -1.87
C VAL A 148 -16.96 -9.60 -1.98
N THR A 149 -18.06 -10.20 -2.41
CA THR A 149 -19.32 -9.50 -2.65
C THR A 149 -20.50 -10.37 -2.23
N HIS A 150 -21.57 -9.74 -1.79
CA HIS A 150 -22.87 -10.39 -1.55
C HIS A 150 -23.75 -10.44 -2.79
N ASP A 151 -23.35 -9.81 -3.90
CA ASP A 151 -24.03 -9.86 -5.19
C ASP A 151 -23.29 -10.77 -6.18
N ALA A 152 -23.74 -12.00 -6.31
CA ALA A 152 -23.16 -12.98 -7.24
C ALA A 152 -23.27 -12.56 -8.72
N THR A 153 -24.07 -11.55 -9.06
CA THR A 153 -24.23 -11.03 -10.43
C THR A 153 -23.30 -9.88 -10.75
N LEU A 154 -22.57 -9.35 -9.77
CA LEU A 154 -21.63 -8.24 -9.93
C LEU A 154 -20.50 -8.62 -10.89
N LYS A 155 -20.41 -7.94 -12.02
CA LYS A 155 -19.40 -8.21 -13.05
C LYS A 155 -18.25 -7.20 -12.97
N GLY A 156 -17.04 -7.64 -13.32
CA GLY A 156 -15.87 -6.77 -13.37
C GLY A 156 -16.03 -5.52 -14.25
N VAL A 157 -16.85 -5.59 -15.33
CA VAL A 157 -17.15 -4.43 -16.17
C VAL A 157 -17.91 -3.35 -15.40
N VAL A 158 -18.77 -3.72 -14.46
CA VAL A 158 -19.51 -2.77 -13.59
C VAL A 158 -18.54 -2.08 -12.65
N LEU A 159 -17.66 -2.86 -11.99
CA LEU A 159 -16.63 -2.33 -11.10
C LEU A 159 -15.65 -1.40 -11.84
N ARG A 160 -15.23 -1.77 -13.05
CA ARG A 160 -14.36 -0.91 -13.87
C ARG A 160 -15.03 0.42 -14.24
N LYS A 161 -16.33 0.38 -14.60
CA LYS A 161 -17.12 1.61 -14.85
C LYS A 161 -17.24 2.46 -13.59
N PHE A 162 -17.46 1.83 -12.44
CA PHE A 162 -17.54 2.51 -11.15
C PHE A 162 -16.23 3.23 -10.79
N LEU A 163 -15.09 2.53 -10.91
CA LEU A 163 -13.77 3.11 -10.66
C LEU A 163 -13.47 4.32 -11.56
N ARG A 164 -13.83 4.23 -12.87
CA ARG A 164 -13.74 5.38 -13.77
C ARG A 164 -14.60 6.55 -13.32
N GLY A 165 -15.79 6.27 -12.84
CA GLY A 165 -16.70 7.29 -12.31
C GLY A 165 -16.16 8.02 -11.08
N LEU A 166 -15.26 7.39 -10.32
CA LEU A 166 -14.54 7.98 -9.21
C LEU A 166 -13.23 8.70 -9.62
N GLY A 167 -12.93 8.76 -10.93
CA GLY A 167 -11.76 9.46 -11.46
C GLY A 167 -10.46 8.66 -11.41
N LEU A 168 -10.51 7.34 -11.18
CA LEU A 168 -9.31 6.51 -11.21
C LEU A 168 -8.71 6.48 -12.63
N ALA A 169 -7.41 6.75 -12.73
CA ALA A 169 -6.69 6.75 -14.01
C ALA A 169 -6.77 5.39 -14.72
N GLU A 170 -6.86 5.40 -16.05
CA GLU A 170 -7.07 4.19 -16.87
C GLU A 170 -6.02 3.09 -16.62
N TYR A 171 -4.74 3.46 -16.46
CA TYR A 171 -3.68 2.49 -16.22
C TYR A 171 -3.76 1.81 -14.85
N LYS A 172 -4.49 2.40 -13.88
CA LYS A 172 -4.74 1.85 -12.54
C LYS A 172 -5.93 0.91 -12.48
N LEU A 173 -6.78 0.87 -13.52
CA LEU A 173 -7.94 -0.01 -13.54
C LEU A 173 -7.49 -1.48 -13.54
N PRO A 174 -8.06 -2.33 -12.69
CA PRO A 174 -7.71 -3.74 -12.67
C PRO A 174 -7.87 -4.41 -14.04
N ASP A 175 -6.81 -5.12 -14.48
CA ASP A 175 -6.86 -5.88 -15.73
C ASP A 175 -7.80 -7.08 -15.61
N ARG A 176 -7.86 -7.70 -14.42
CA ARG A 176 -8.68 -8.86 -14.10
C ARG A 176 -9.45 -8.67 -12.79
N PHE A 177 -10.65 -9.25 -12.73
CA PHE A 177 -11.47 -9.34 -11.52
C PHE A 177 -11.79 -10.80 -11.25
N GLU A 178 -11.53 -11.25 -10.02
CA GLU A 178 -11.84 -12.58 -9.53
C GLU A 178 -12.76 -12.48 -8.32
N HIS A 179 -13.82 -13.30 -8.31
CA HIS A 179 -14.69 -13.43 -7.15
C HIS A 179 -14.14 -14.50 -6.21
N ILE A 180 -14.20 -14.23 -4.93
CA ILE A 180 -13.79 -15.14 -3.87
C ILE A 180 -14.75 -15.01 -2.68
N ASP A 181 -15.04 -16.11 -2.02
CA ASP A 181 -15.95 -16.11 -0.86
C ASP A 181 -15.32 -15.38 0.34
N THR A 182 -14.03 -15.59 0.55
CA THR A 182 -13.27 -14.95 1.62
C THR A 182 -11.83 -14.71 1.19
N LEU A 183 -11.26 -13.57 1.58
CA LEU A 183 -9.82 -13.31 1.38
C LEU A 183 -8.99 -14.19 2.32
N PRO A 184 -7.89 -14.79 1.84
CA PRO A 184 -6.96 -15.51 2.71
C PRO A 184 -6.29 -14.55 3.67
N MET A 185 -6.18 -14.95 4.94
CA MET A 185 -5.57 -14.15 6.00
C MET A 185 -4.27 -14.76 6.47
N THR A 186 -3.33 -13.92 6.87
CA THR A 186 -2.13 -14.31 7.60
C THR A 186 -2.47 -14.63 9.06
N ALA A 187 -1.55 -15.27 9.79
CA ALA A 187 -1.72 -15.57 11.21
C ALA A 187 -1.97 -14.32 12.10
N VAL A 188 -1.55 -13.15 11.63
CA VAL A 188 -1.73 -11.87 12.32
C VAL A 188 -2.96 -11.07 11.84
N GLY A 189 -3.87 -11.71 11.08
CA GLY A 189 -5.13 -11.10 10.66
C GLY A 189 -5.03 -10.11 9.51
N LYS A 190 -3.95 -10.11 8.70
CA LYS A 190 -3.81 -9.31 7.49
C LYS A 190 -4.09 -10.17 6.25
N VAL A 191 -4.56 -9.55 5.15
CA VAL A 191 -4.76 -10.24 3.87
C VAL A 191 -3.44 -10.84 3.38
N ASP A 192 -3.43 -12.14 3.08
CA ASP A 192 -2.28 -12.85 2.51
C ASP A 192 -2.23 -12.65 0.98
N LYS A 193 -1.70 -11.52 0.55
CA LYS A 193 -1.53 -11.19 -0.87
C LYS A 193 -0.61 -12.19 -1.60
N ASN A 194 0.34 -12.83 -0.90
CA ASN A 194 1.21 -13.84 -1.52
C ASN A 194 0.42 -15.10 -1.92
N ARG A 195 -0.55 -15.49 -1.10
CA ARG A 195 -1.45 -16.61 -1.44
C ARG A 195 -2.35 -16.27 -2.64
N LEU A 196 -2.82 -15.02 -2.73
CA LEU A 196 -3.60 -14.55 -3.89
C LEU A 196 -2.77 -14.51 -5.17
N ARG A 197 -1.51 -14.04 -5.12
CA ARG A 197 -0.58 -14.06 -6.27
C ARG A 197 -0.34 -15.48 -6.78
N ARG A 198 -0.10 -16.44 -5.88
CA ARG A 198 0.06 -17.87 -6.27
C ARG A 198 -1.19 -18.40 -6.94
N ARG A 199 -2.37 -18.14 -6.36
CA ARG A 199 -3.65 -18.61 -6.91
C ARG A 199 -3.89 -18.10 -8.33
N VAL A 200 -3.66 -16.83 -8.62
CA VAL A 200 -3.86 -16.30 -9.97
C VAL A 200 -2.82 -16.83 -10.97
N ALA A 201 -1.56 -17.04 -10.55
CA ALA A 201 -0.53 -17.63 -11.39
C ALA A 201 -0.90 -19.07 -11.81
N GLU A 202 -1.39 -19.90 -10.87
CA GLU A 202 -1.87 -21.24 -11.14
C GLU A 202 -3.04 -21.25 -12.14
N GLN A 203 -3.97 -20.31 -12.03
CA GLN A 203 -5.10 -20.20 -12.96
C GLN A 203 -4.68 -19.82 -14.39
N LEU A 204 -3.62 -19.04 -14.55
CA LEU A 204 -3.09 -18.66 -15.87
C LEU A 204 -2.39 -19.84 -16.56
N THR A 205 -1.66 -20.66 -15.80
CA THR A 205 -0.93 -21.84 -16.35
C THR A 205 -1.89 -22.94 -16.83
N VAL A 206 -3.12 -23.00 -16.34
CA VAL A 206 -4.14 -24.01 -16.72
C VAL A 206 -4.91 -23.61 -17.98
N THR A 207 -4.78 -22.34 -18.42
CA THR A 207 -5.56 -21.80 -19.54
C THR A 207 -4.77 -21.76 -20.86
N GLU A 208 -3.48 -22.14 -20.84
CA GLU A 208 -2.63 -22.42 -22.01
C GLU A 208 -2.68 -23.94 -22.35
#